data_bbc10f1a1c2afd2759f6fb4f65b0c771
#
_entry.id   bbc10f1a1c2afd2759f6fb4f65b0c771
#
_cell.length_a   1.000
_cell.length_b   1.000
_cell.length_c   1.000
_cell.angle_alpha   90.00
_cell.angle_beta   90.00
_cell.angle_gamma   90.00
#
_symmetry.space_group_name_H-M   'P 1'
#
loop_
_entity.id
_entity.type
_entity.pdbx_description
1 polymer ?
#
loop_
_entity_poly.entity_id
_entity_poly.type
_entity_poly.pdbx_seq_one_letter_code
_entity_poly.pdbx_strand_id
1 'polypeptide(L)'
;MLSYIMIDYIRWERRFFVLKTSKKTKRTKEIISICLDCFIEKGLTVTITTDLCNANNLQNGGIYYYFDTKEEMVLACAEEAIFRIEQSAFSIALEDIKDVANMVDHLGTLADKLSPVMRFLVSVCVSQEYGEKAKPYLVQLAGRYPYYTERIAEILGCTKEEVEPYVHLSILALNNYMIFNERALFLPQIEAAKKGLMQLAKRKG
;
A
#
# COMPACT_ATOMS: atom_id res chain seq x y z
N MET A 1 14.36 -20.35 3.70
CA MET A 1 14.31 -18.92 3.33
C MET A 1 12.88 -18.35 3.29
N LEU A 2 11.89 -19.11 2.86
CA LEU A 2 10.45 -18.77 3.03
C LEU A 2 10.01 -18.51 4.49
N SER A 3 10.75 -19.05 5.47
CA SER A 3 10.39 -18.93 6.89
C SER A 3 10.61 -17.53 7.49
N TYR A 4 11.61 -16.78 7.02
CA TYR A 4 11.92 -15.44 7.57
C TYR A 4 10.90 -14.40 7.12
N ILE A 5 10.46 -14.46 5.87
CA ILE A 5 9.49 -13.51 5.27
C ILE A 5 8.10 -13.76 5.83
N MET A 6 7.73 -15.03 5.98
CA MET A 6 6.48 -15.43 6.65
C MET A 6 6.52 -15.08 8.14
N ILE A 7 7.69 -15.13 8.77
CA ILE A 7 7.87 -14.74 10.19
C ILE A 7 7.75 -13.23 10.34
N ASP A 8 8.30 -12.42 9.42
CA ASP A 8 8.16 -10.96 9.47
C ASP A 8 6.74 -10.50 9.11
N TYR A 9 6.06 -11.17 8.15
CA TYR A 9 4.65 -10.96 7.86
C TYR A 9 3.78 -11.38 9.07
N ILE A 10 4.03 -12.55 9.65
CA ILE A 10 3.35 -13.05 10.87
C ILE A 10 3.70 -12.19 12.10
N ARG A 11 4.92 -11.64 12.17
CA ARG A 11 5.36 -10.75 13.25
C ARG A 11 4.71 -9.37 13.14
N TRP A 12 4.50 -8.90 11.90
CA TRP A 12 3.74 -7.69 11.60
C TRP A 12 2.24 -7.93 11.89
N GLU A 13 1.63 -9.01 11.38
CA GLU A 13 0.28 -9.43 11.79
C GLU A 13 0.15 -9.57 13.31
N ARG A 14 1.15 -10.15 13.99
CA ARG A 14 1.12 -10.27 15.46
C ARG A 14 1.25 -8.93 16.17
N ARG A 15 1.96 -7.96 15.66
CA ARG A 15 2.01 -6.61 16.24
C ARG A 15 0.65 -5.92 16.21
N PHE A 16 -0.15 -6.19 15.15
CA PHE A 16 -1.56 -5.79 15.06
C PHE A 16 -2.51 -6.79 15.71
N PHE A 17 -2.13 -8.07 15.83
CA PHE A 17 -2.96 -9.17 16.34
C PHE A 17 -2.87 -9.37 17.85
N VAL A 18 -2.04 -8.63 18.59
CA VAL A 18 -1.98 -8.69 20.06
C VAL A 18 -3.14 -7.94 20.73
N LEU A 19 -4.00 -7.31 19.97
CA LEU A 19 -5.31 -6.95 20.49
C LEU A 19 -6.18 -8.22 20.50
N LYS A 20 -6.38 -8.79 21.69
CA LYS A 20 -7.31 -9.92 21.95
C LYS A 20 -8.55 -9.80 21.07
N THR A 21 -8.94 -10.89 20.40
CA THR A 21 -10.13 -11.06 19.56
C THR A 21 -11.44 -10.83 20.34
N SER A 22 -11.67 -9.62 20.81
CA SER A 22 -12.95 -9.21 21.37
C SER A 22 -13.86 -8.70 20.24
N LYS A 23 -15.17 -8.78 20.43
CA LYS A 23 -16.15 -8.17 19.51
C LYS A 23 -15.83 -6.67 19.27
N LYS A 24 -15.29 -5.96 20.25
CA LYS A 24 -14.84 -4.57 20.17
C LYS A 24 -13.72 -4.42 19.13
N THR A 25 -12.72 -5.29 19.13
CA THR A 25 -11.59 -5.22 18.19
C THR A 25 -12.04 -5.42 16.73
N LYS A 26 -12.94 -6.38 16.47
CA LYS A 26 -13.49 -6.59 15.12
C LYS A 26 -14.24 -5.35 14.66
N ARG A 27 -15.11 -4.80 15.51
CA ARG A 27 -15.88 -3.60 15.18
C ARG A 27 -15.00 -2.37 14.96
N THR A 28 -13.90 -2.22 15.74
CA THR A 28 -12.95 -1.12 15.52
C THR A 28 -12.29 -1.21 14.14
N LYS A 29 -11.89 -2.40 13.68
CA LYS A 29 -11.34 -2.58 12.33
C LYS A 29 -12.35 -2.24 11.23
N GLU A 30 -13.60 -2.64 11.38
CA GLU A 30 -14.67 -2.27 10.45
C GLU A 30 -14.84 -0.75 10.39
N ILE A 31 -14.83 -0.08 11.55
CA ILE A 31 -14.93 1.38 11.65
C ILE A 31 -13.76 2.06 10.96
N ILE A 32 -12.52 1.61 11.19
CA ILE A 32 -11.33 2.15 10.53
C ILE A 32 -11.47 2.04 9.01
N SER A 33 -11.86 0.88 8.51
CA SER A 33 -12.05 0.64 7.07
C SER A 33 -13.08 1.60 6.48
N ILE A 34 -14.24 1.76 7.13
CA ILE A 34 -15.32 2.68 6.69
C ILE A 34 -14.86 4.15 6.79
N CYS A 35 -14.14 4.52 7.85
CA CYS A 35 -13.59 5.87 7.99
C CYS A 35 -12.58 6.18 6.88
N LEU A 36 -11.70 5.25 6.54
CA LEU A 36 -10.76 5.40 5.44
C LEU A 36 -11.51 5.64 4.11
N ASP A 37 -12.54 4.84 3.82
CA ASP A 37 -13.34 5.00 2.61
C ASP A 37 -14.04 6.37 2.58
N CYS A 38 -14.53 6.85 3.72
CA CYS A 38 -15.12 8.18 3.84
C CYS A 38 -14.08 9.31 3.60
N PHE A 39 -12.86 9.18 4.13
CA PHE A 39 -11.77 10.12 3.86
C PHE A 39 -11.32 10.11 2.40
N ILE A 40 -11.30 8.94 1.76
CA ILE A 40 -10.98 8.80 0.33
C ILE A 40 -12.04 9.51 -0.53
N GLU A 41 -13.32 9.34 -0.20
CA GLU A 41 -14.42 9.90 -0.97
C GLU A 41 -14.54 11.42 -0.81
N LYS A 42 -14.48 11.93 0.43
CA LYS A 42 -14.73 13.34 0.75
C LYS A 42 -13.46 14.18 0.82
N GLY A 43 -12.33 13.59 1.10
CA GLY A 43 -11.07 14.27 1.37
C GLY A 43 -10.78 14.47 2.86
N LEU A 44 -9.48 14.42 3.21
CA LEU A 44 -8.99 14.48 4.59
C LEU A 44 -9.43 15.74 5.35
N THR A 45 -9.32 16.90 4.71
CA THR A 45 -9.57 18.21 5.34
C THR A 45 -11.05 18.55 5.45
N VAL A 46 -11.86 18.05 4.53
CA VAL A 46 -13.30 18.35 4.45
C VAL A 46 -14.14 17.43 5.34
N THR A 47 -13.66 16.21 5.56
CA THR A 47 -14.37 15.20 6.36
C THR A 47 -14.46 15.63 7.83
N ILE A 48 -15.69 15.77 8.33
CA ILE A 48 -15.97 16.09 9.73
C ILE A 48 -16.43 14.84 10.50
N THR A 49 -16.38 14.92 11.82
CA THR A 49 -16.76 13.80 12.72
C THR A 49 -18.16 13.27 12.45
N THR A 50 -19.11 14.14 12.11
CA THR A 50 -20.47 13.74 11.78
C THR A 50 -20.53 12.84 10.53
N ASP A 51 -19.71 13.11 9.50
CA ASP A 51 -19.62 12.25 8.32
C ASP A 51 -19.19 10.84 8.69
N LEU A 52 -18.18 10.74 9.55
CA LEU A 52 -17.62 9.46 10.00
C LEU A 52 -18.62 8.69 10.86
N CYS A 53 -19.36 9.38 11.73
CA CYS A 53 -20.44 8.78 12.51
C CYS A 53 -21.54 8.24 11.59
N ASN A 54 -22.00 9.06 10.63
CA ASN A 54 -23.05 8.66 9.69
C ASN A 54 -22.63 7.46 8.84
N ALA A 55 -21.43 7.47 8.28
CA ALA A 55 -20.89 6.36 7.50
C ALA A 55 -20.82 5.04 8.29
N ASN A 56 -20.62 5.12 9.60
CA ASN A 56 -20.53 3.96 10.49
C ASN A 56 -21.86 3.58 11.19
N ASN A 57 -22.95 4.27 10.89
CA ASN A 57 -24.24 4.13 11.59
C ASN A 57 -24.13 4.36 13.11
N LEU A 58 -23.33 5.35 13.51
CA LEU A 58 -23.13 5.77 14.88
C LEU A 58 -23.89 7.07 15.16
N GLN A 59 -24.31 7.27 16.41
CA GLN A 59 -24.80 8.57 16.87
C GLN A 59 -23.68 9.62 16.85
N ASN A 60 -24.04 10.90 16.82
CA ASN A 60 -23.07 12.00 16.90
C ASN A 60 -22.14 11.82 18.10
N GLY A 61 -20.83 11.88 17.85
CA GLY A 61 -19.80 11.63 18.85
C GLY A 61 -19.51 10.16 19.13
N GLY A 62 -20.28 9.22 18.59
CA GLY A 62 -20.10 7.78 18.82
C GLY A 62 -18.76 7.24 18.33
N ILE A 63 -18.09 7.94 17.41
CA ILE A 63 -16.75 7.59 16.94
C ILE A 63 -15.71 7.69 18.06
N TYR A 64 -15.88 8.63 18.99
CA TYR A 64 -14.98 8.84 20.14
C TYR A 64 -15.07 7.74 21.23
N TYR A 65 -16.00 6.80 21.09
CA TYR A 65 -15.94 5.56 21.86
C TYR A 65 -14.80 4.63 21.45
N TYR A 66 -14.34 4.78 20.20
CA TYR A 66 -13.29 3.93 19.60
C TYR A 66 -11.94 4.63 19.51
N PHE A 67 -11.91 5.95 19.43
CA PHE A 67 -10.72 6.78 19.25
C PHE A 67 -10.79 7.98 20.18
N ASP A 68 -9.73 8.25 20.92
CA ASP A 68 -9.69 9.38 21.86
C ASP A 68 -9.63 10.73 21.11
N THR A 69 -9.04 10.74 19.91
CA THR A 69 -8.87 11.96 19.10
C THR A 69 -9.11 11.70 17.61
N LYS A 70 -9.36 12.78 16.85
CA LYS A 70 -9.39 12.70 15.38
C LYS A 70 -8.03 12.29 14.82
N GLU A 71 -6.93 12.73 15.44
CA GLU A 71 -5.57 12.36 15.05
C GLU A 71 -5.39 10.83 15.12
N GLU A 72 -5.73 10.21 16.25
CA GLU A 72 -5.64 8.76 16.41
C GLU A 72 -6.40 8.00 15.32
N MET A 73 -7.61 8.45 15.01
CA MET A 73 -8.43 7.87 13.95
C MET A 73 -7.79 8.05 12.57
N VAL A 74 -7.25 9.24 12.24
CA VAL A 74 -6.58 9.48 10.95
C VAL A 74 -5.33 8.61 10.81
N LEU A 75 -4.54 8.47 11.87
CA LEU A 75 -3.36 7.59 11.87
C LEU A 75 -3.74 6.11 11.75
N ALA A 76 -4.81 5.67 12.41
CA ALA A 76 -5.33 4.31 12.24
C ALA A 76 -5.81 4.06 10.79
N CYS A 77 -6.43 5.07 10.14
CA CYS A 77 -6.77 4.99 8.72
C CYS A 77 -5.52 4.96 7.81
N ALA A 78 -4.45 5.67 8.17
CA ALA A 78 -3.18 5.60 7.43
C ALA A 78 -2.53 4.21 7.54
N GLU A 79 -2.59 3.56 8.70
CA GLU A 79 -2.16 2.17 8.88
C GLU A 79 -3.00 1.20 8.02
N GLU A 80 -4.31 1.35 8.01
CA GLU A 80 -5.21 0.56 7.15
C GLU A 80 -4.90 0.78 5.66
N ALA A 81 -4.56 2.01 5.26
CA ALA A 81 -4.14 2.30 3.89
C ALA A 81 -2.86 1.54 3.51
N ILE A 82 -1.83 1.52 4.36
CA ILE A 82 -0.63 0.71 4.19
C ILE A 82 -0.99 -0.76 4.05
N PHE A 83 -1.83 -1.28 4.94
CA PHE A 83 -2.25 -2.67 4.90
C PHE A 83 -2.92 -3.05 3.56
N ARG A 84 -3.82 -2.21 3.04
CA ARG A 84 -4.47 -2.43 1.74
C ARG A 84 -3.46 -2.42 0.58
N ILE A 85 -2.48 -1.50 0.61
CA ILE A 85 -1.42 -1.43 -0.40
C ILE A 85 -0.53 -2.67 -0.34
N GLU A 86 -0.04 -3.04 0.84
CA GLU A 86 0.83 -4.20 1.03
C GLU A 86 0.14 -5.52 0.65
N GLN A 87 -1.11 -5.73 1.07
CA GLN A 87 -1.86 -6.93 0.69
C GLN A 87 -2.02 -7.06 -0.82
N SER A 88 -2.33 -5.95 -1.49
CA SER A 88 -2.51 -5.96 -2.94
C SER A 88 -1.19 -6.18 -3.69
N ALA A 89 -0.08 -5.59 -3.22
CA ALA A 89 1.24 -5.82 -3.77
C ALA A 89 1.74 -7.25 -3.50
N PHE A 90 1.41 -7.83 -2.34
CA PHE A 90 1.77 -9.19 -1.97
C PHE A 90 1.04 -10.25 -2.80
N SER A 91 -0.22 -10.02 -3.18
CA SER A 91 -0.98 -10.93 -4.04
C SER A 91 -0.27 -11.12 -5.39
N ILE A 92 0.26 -10.03 -5.97
CA ILE A 92 1.01 -10.09 -7.23
C ILE A 92 2.33 -10.85 -7.06
N ALA A 93 3.02 -10.66 -5.95
CA ALA A 93 4.29 -11.34 -5.69
C ALA A 93 4.16 -12.85 -5.43
N LEU A 94 2.96 -13.33 -5.07
CA LEU A 94 2.65 -14.74 -4.85
C LEU A 94 2.05 -15.43 -6.07
N GLU A 95 1.45 -14.69 -7.00
CA GLU A 95 1.03 -15.27 -8.27
C GLU A 95 2.27 -15.81 -9.00
N ASP A 96 2.13 -16.98 -9.61
CA ASP A 96 3.19 -17.66 -10.36
C ASP A 96 3.51 -16.83 -11.61
N ILE A 97 4.29 -15.76 -11.42
CA ILE A 97 4.61 -14.76 -12.44
C ILE A 97 5.65 -15.37 -13.38
N LYS A 98 5.18 -16.26 -14.27
CA LYS A 98 5.99 -16.87 -15.31
C LYS A 98 6.26 -15.92 -16.46
N ASP A 99 5.50 -14.84 -16.55
CA ASP A 99 5.57 -13.88 -17.65
C ASP A 99 5.67 -12.45 -17.12
N VAL A 100 6.86 -11.88 -17.27
CA VAL A 100 7.17 -10.48 -16.91
C VAL A 100 6.20 -9.48 -17.60
N ALA A 101 5.72 -9.78 -18.81
CA ALA A 101 4.78 -8.93 -19.53
C ALA A 101 3.45 -8.83 -18.78
N ASN A 102 2.91 -9.95 -18.35
CA ASN A 102 1.65 -10.01 -17.60
C ASN A 102 1.79 -9.32 -16.22
N MET A 103 2.93 -9.49 -15.55
CA MET A 103 3.19 -8.80 -14.29
C MET A 103 3.04 -7.29 -14.42
N VAL A 104 3.66 -6.70 -15.45
CA VAL A 104 3.65 -5.25 -15.65
C VAL A 104 2.24 -4.74 -15.99
N ASP A 105 1.48 -5.47 -16.77
CA ASP A 105 0.11 -5.10 -17.12
C ASP A 105 -0.84 -5.17 -15.91
N HIS A 106 -0.64 -6.17 -15.04
CA HIS A 106 -1.35 -6.27 -13.75
C HIS A 106 -1.01 -5.11 -12.80
N LEU A 107 0.24 -4.64 -12.79
CA LEU A 107 0.65 -3.49 -11.97
C LEU A 107 -0.11 -2.21 -12.36
N GLY A 108 -0.40 -1.98 -13.64
CA GLY A 108 -1.21 -0.84 -14.08
C GLY A 108 -2.63 -0.90 -13.53
N THR A 109 -3.28 -2.05 -13.63
CA THR A 109 -4.63 -2.28 -13.08
C THR A 109 -4.66 -2.11 -11.56
N LEU A 110 -3.61 -2.60 -10.90
CA LEU A 110 -3.46 -2.44 -9.45
C LEU A 110 -3.30 -0.98 -9.06
N ALA A 111 -2.49 -0.22 -9.81
CA ALA A 111 -2.26 1.18 -9.55
C ALA A 111 -3.55 2.00 -9.66
N ASP A 112 -4.41 1.72 -10.65
CA ASP A 112 -5.74 2.33 -10.76
C ASP A 112 -6.58 2.09 -9.50
N LYS A 113 -6.60 0.87 -9.02
CA LYS A 113 -7.37 0.48 -7.82
C LYS A 113 -6.82 1.12 -6.54
N LEU A 114 -5.50 1.22 -6.41
CA LEU A 114 -4.84 1.72 -5.20
C LEU A 114 -4.62 3.23 -5.20
N SER A 115 -4.79 3.91 -6.34
CA SER A 115 -4.58 5.35 -6.46
C SER A 115 -5.33 6.18 -5.40
N PRO A 116 -6.61 5.95 -5.09
CA PRO A 116 -7.31 6.69 -4.04
C PRO A 116 -6.69 6.49 -2.65
N VAL A 117 -6.28 5.25 -2.33
CA VAL A 117 -5.67 4.88 -1.05
C VAL A 117 -4.30 5.54 -0.90
N MET A 118 -3.47 5.50 -1.96
CA MET A 118 -2.15 6.13 -1.97
C MET A 118 -2.25 7.65 -1.82
N ARG A 119 -3.19 8.29 -2.51
CA ARG A 119 -3.41 9.75 -2.39
C ARG A 119 -3.85 10.15 -1.00
N PHE A 120 -4.73 9.39 -0.36
CA PHE A 120 -5.07 9.60 1.04
C PHE A 120 -3.82 9.51 1.93
N LEU A 121 -3.04 8.43 1.83
CA LEU A 121 -1.83 8.23 2.61
C LEU A 121 -0.84 9.39 2.45
N VAL A 122 -0.57 9.80 1.21
CA VAL A 122 0.30 10.94 0.92
C VAL A 122 -0.26 12.21 1.54
N SER A 123 -1.57 12.48 1.42
CA SER A 123 -2.20 13.67 2.00
C SER A 123 -2.03 13.74 3.53
N VAL A 124 -2.11 12.60 4.21
CA VAL A 124 -1.84 12.52 5.66
C VAL A 124 -0.37 12.81 5.95
N CYS A 125 0.56 12.19 5.20
CA CYS A 125 2.00 12.31 5.43
C CYS A 125 2.57 13.70 5.13
N VAL A 126 1.94 14.49 4.24
CA VAL A 126 2.37 15.87 3.94
C VAL A 126 1.60 16.93 4.73
N SER A 127 0.59 16.55 5.51
CA SER A 127 -0.17 17.49 6.32
C SER A 127 0.67 18.07 7.45
N GLN A 128 0.43 19.32 7.83
CA GLN A 128 1.08 19.94 8.99
C GLN A 128 0.64 19.30 10.31
N GLU A 129 -0.61 18.79 10.36
CA GLU A 129 -1.22 18.25 11.56
C GLU A 129 -0.75 16.82 11.87
N TYR A 130 -0.66 15.95 10.85
CA TYR A 130 -0.41 14.51 11.03
C TYR A 130 0.95 14.05 10.51
N GLY A 131 1.62 14.86 9.67
CA GLY A 131 2.72 14.42 8.82
C GLY A 131 3.88 13.80 9.58
N GLU A 132 4.33 14.41 10.69
CA GLU A 132 5.47 13.89 11.46
C GLU A 132 5.20 12.49 12.03
N LYS A 133 3.95 12.21 12.43
CA LYS A 133 3.56 10.88 12.94
C LYS A 133 3.25 9.88 11.83
N ALA A 134 2.88 10.35 10.65
CA ALA A 134 2.49 9.51 9.52
C ALA A 134 3.64 9.18 8.55
N LYS A 135 4.70 10.00 8.47
CA LYS A 135 5.89 9.73 7.63
C LYS A 135 6.46 8.32 7.78
N PRO A 136 6.55 7.73 9.00
CA PRO A 136 7.05 6.37 9.17
C PRO A 136 6.30 5.33 8.32
N TYR A 137 5.03 5.55 8.01
CA TYR A 137 4.24 4.65 7.16
C TYR A 137 4.75 4.60 5.71
N LEU A 138 5.11 5.75 5.11
CA LEU A 138 5.74 5.78 3.78
C LEU A 138 7.14 5.16 3.80
N VAL A 139 7.91 5.36 4.86
CA VAL A 139 9.23 4.74 5.04
C VAL A 139 9.08 3.21 5.12
N GLN A 140 8.04 2.72 5.78
CA GLN A 140 7.74 1.29 5.85
C GLN A 140 7.45 0.71 4.45
N LEU A 141 6.64 1.38 3.63
CA LEU A 141 6.39 0.95 2.24
C LEU A 141 7.68 0.90 1.41
N ALA A 142 8.51 1.94 1.52
CA ALA A 142 9.80 1.97 0.83
C ALA A 142 10.73 0.84 1.30
N GLY A 143 10.67 0.46 2.56
CA GLY A 143 11.43 -0.67 3.12
C GLY A 143 11.08 -2.04 2.52
N ARG A 144 10.00 -2.16 1.72
CA ARG A 144 9.64 -3.38 0.99
C ARG A 144 10.33 -3.53 -0.37
N TYR A 145 10.94 -2.49 -0.90
CA TYR A 145 11.58 -2.52 -2.23
C TYR A 145 12.65 -3.61 -2.38
N PRO A 146 13.57 -3.84 -1.42
CA PRO A 146 14.53 -4.93 -1.51
C PRO A 146 13.88 -6.31 -1.65
N TYR A 147 12.74 -6.54 -1.00
CA TYR A 147 11.99 -7.79 -1.11
C TYR A 147 11.49 -8.04 -2.53
N TYR A 148 10.88 -7.04 -3.18
CA TYR A 148 10.42 -7.17 -4.56
C TYR A 148 11.58 -7.39 -5.53
N THR A 149 12.72 -6.71 -5.30
CA THR A 149 13.94 -6.90 -6.09
C THR A 149 14.46 -8.34 -5.99
N GLU A 150 14.59 -8.87 -4.78
CA GLU A 150 15.02 -10.25 -4.54
C GLU A 150 14.07 -11.25 -5.20
N ARG A 151 12.76 -11.07 -5.05
CA ARG A 151 11.76 -11.97 -5.61
C ARG A 151 11.80 -12.01 -7.14
N ILE A 152 11.92 -10.85 -7.79
CA ILE A 152 12.03 -10.76 -9.25
C ILE A 152 13.36 -11.36 -9.74
N ALA A 153 14.44 -11.13 -9.03
CA ALA A 153 15.74 -11.73 -9.33
C ALA A 153 15.67 -13.27 -9.29
N GLU A 154 15.03 -13.84 -8.27
CA GLU A 154 14.79 -15.29 -8.16
C GLU A 154 13.99 -15.84 -9.36
N ILE A 155 12.86 -15.18 -9.71
CA ILE A 155 11.99 -15.60 -10.81
C ILE A 155 12.75 -15.59 -12.14
N LEU A 156 13.54 -14.55 -12.41
CA LEU A 156 14.28 -14.39 -13.66
C LEU A 156 15.61 -15.15 -13.66
N GLY A 157 16.03 -15.74 -12.54
CA GLY A 157 17.34 -16.38 -12.37
C GLY A 157 18.49 -15.38 -12.53
N CYS A 158 18.31 -14.10 -12.23
CA CYS A 158 19.27 -13.02 -12.33
C CYS A 158 19.85 -12.65 -10.96
N THR A 159 20.89 -11.79 -10.95
CA THR A 159 21.33 -11.19 -9.69
C THR A 159 20.43 -10.02 -9.31
N LYS A 160 20.47 -9.65 -8.03
CA LYS A 160 19.71 -8.50 -7.51
C LYS A 160 20.11 -7.21 -8.23
N GLU A 161 21.41 -7.02 -8.41
CA GLU A 161 22.00 -5.84 -9.05
C GLU A 161 21.57 -5.69 -10.52
N GLU A 162 21.32 -6.80 -11.22
CA GLU A 162 20.85 -6.77 -12.60
C GLU A 162 19.39 -6.29 -12.70
N VAL A 163 18.53 -6.69 -11.76
CA VAL A 163 17.08 -6.37 -11.81
C VAL A 163 16.71 -5.09 -11.09
N GLU A 164 17.50 -4.68 -10.09
CA GLU A 164 17.20 -3.55 -9.20
C GLU A 164 16.83 -2.25 -9.93
N PRO A 165 17.55 -1.80 -10.99
CA PRO A 165 17.19 -0.56 -11.70
C PRO A 165 15.79 -0.61 -12.31
N TYR A 166 15.37 -1.75 -12.84
CA TYR A 166 14.08 -1.92 -13.48
C TYR A 166 12.94 -2.03 -12.48
N VAL A 167 13.19 -2.70 -11.36
CA VAL A 167 12.24 -2.80 -10.25
C VAL A 167 12.01 -1.42 -9.65
N HIS A 168 13.06 -0.66 -9.36
CA HIS A 168 12.94 0.70 -8.85
C HIS A 168 12.22 1.62 -9.83
N LEU A 169 12.54 1.54 -11.12
CA LEU A 169 11.85 2.31 -12.15
C LEU A 169 10.34 1.98 -12.18
N SER A 170 9.98 0.71 -12.09
CA SER A 170 8.58 0.26 -12.04
C SER A 170 7.85 0.81 -10.81
N ILE A 171 8.47 0.74 -9.64
CA ILE A 171 7.89 1.23 -8.38
C ILE A 171 7.71 2.75 -8.42
N LEU A 172 8.73 3.49 -8.90
CA LEU A 172 8.63 4.95 -9.05
C LEU A 172 7.54 5.35 -10.05
N ALA A 173 7.45 4.66 -11.19
CA ALA A 173 6.40 4.89 -12.18
C ALA A 173 5.00 4.65 -11.59
N LEU A 174 4.82 3.54 -10.85
CA LEU A 174 3.56 3.22 -10.18
C LEU A 174 3.20 4.27 -9.13
N ASN A 175 4.14 4.67 -8.27
CA ASN A 175 3.91 5.69 -7.25
C ASN A 175 3.51 7.02 -7.88
N ASN A 176 4.21 7.47 -8.92
CA ASN A 176 3.88 8.70 -9.65
C ASN A 176 2.47 8.60 -10.26
N TYR A 177 2.13 7.46 -10.88
CA TYR A 177 0.82 7.27 -11.45
C TYR A 177 -0.29 7.28 -10.37
N MET A 178 -0.10 6.58 -9.26
CA MET A 178 -1.07 6.55 -8.16
C MET A 178 -1.29 7.93 -7.53
N ILE A 179 -0.24 8.77 -7.47
CA ILE A 179 -0.34 10.11 -6.87
C ILE A 179 -0.96 11.11 -7.86
N PHE A 180 -0.46 11.17 -9.10
CA PHE A 180 -0.81 12.21 -10.06
C PHE A 180 -1.92 11.81 -11.03
N ASN A 181 -2.21 10.51 -11.18
CA ASN A 181 -3.16 9.95 -12.15
C ASN A 181 -2.85 10.33 -13.60
N GLU A 182 -1.55 10.49 -13.94
CA GLU A 182 -1.07 10.91 -15.23
C GLU A 182 -0.39 9.76 -15.98
N ARG A 183 -1.10 9.16 -16.95
CA ARG A 183 -0.58 8.04 -17.75
C ARG A 183 0.68 8.40 -18.55
N ALA A 184 0.84 9.65 -18.97
CA ALA A 184 2.02 10.11 -19.67
C ALA A 184 3.30 10.01 -18.83
N LEU A 185 3.19 10.08 -17.51
CA LEU A 185 4.30 9.90 -16.56
C LEU A 185 4.56 8.43 -16.22
N PHE A 186 3.59 7.56 -16.46
CA PHE A 186 3.65 6.14 -16.10
C PHE A 186 4.11 5.26 -17.27
N LEU A 187 3.43 5.35 -18.42
CA LEU A 187 3.62 4.41 -19.52
C LEU A 187 5.06 4.32 -20.06
N PRO A 188 5.79 5.42 -20.32
CA PRO A 188 7.14 5.30 -20.86
C PRO A 188 8.11 4.61 -19.90
N GLN A 189 7.99 4.86 -18.60
CA GLN A 189 8.87 4.29 -17.59
C GLN A 189 8.58 2.81 -17.37
N ILE A 190 7.30 2.44 -17.30
CA ILE A 190 6.91 1.04 -17.12
C ILE A 190 7.26 0.19 -18.34
N GLU A 191 7.12 0.73 -19.56
CA GLU A 191 7.54 0.04 -20.78
C GLU A 191 9.06 -0.11 -20.86
N ALA A 192 9.84 0.89 -20.41
CA ALA A 192 11.29 0.79 -20.31
C ALA A 192 11.72 -0.29 -19.30
N ALA A 193 11.08 -0.32 -18.13
CA ALA A 193 11.34 -1.36 -17.12
C ALA A 193 10.99 -2.75 -17.64
N LYS A 194 9.80 -2.92 -18.26
CA LYS A 194 9.36 -4.15 -18.90
C LYS A 194 10.35 -4.68 -19.91
N LYS A 195 10.77 -3.80 -20.85
CA LYS A 195 11.76 -4.15 -21.87
C LYS A 195 13.08 -4.62 -21.28
N GLY A 196 13.56 -3.95 -20.23
CA GLY A 196 14.79 -4.32 -19.54
C GLY A 196 14.68 -5.69 -18.86
N LEU A 197 13.62 -5.94 -18.09
CA LEU A 197 13.37 -7.23 -17.43
C LEU A 197 13.19 -8.37 -18.45
N MET A 198 12.50 -8.14 -19.56
CA MET A 198 12.35 -9.13 -20.62
C MET A 198 13.69 -9.45 -21.33
N GLN A 199 14.59 -8.46 -21.46
CA GLN A 199 15.94 -8.72 -22.00
C GLN A 199 16.78 -9.58 -21.04
N LEU A 200 16.66 -9.35 -19.73
CA LEU A 200 17.32 -10.18 -18.73
C LEU A 200 16.81 -11.61 -18.77
N ALA A 201 15.49 -11.80 -18.83
CA ALA A 201 14.88 -13.13 -18.92
C ALA A 201 15.38 -13.92 -20.15
N LYS A 202 15.52 -13.27 -21.32
CA LYS A 202 16.01 -13.91 -22.56
C LYS A 202 17.49 -14.31 -22.55
N ARG A 203 18.32 -13.71 -21.69
CA ARG A 203 19.75 -14.06 -21.63
C ARG A 203 20.03 -15.40 -20.94
N LYS A 204 19.05 -15.92 -20.24
CA LYS A 204 19.19 -17.13 -19.41
C LYS A 204 18.32 -18.31 -19.82
N GLY A 205 17.44 -18.14 -20.81
CA GLY A 205 16.76 -19.22 -21.51
C GLY A 205 17.46 -19.60 -22.81
#